data_cd8c4af814cd58bb9269289c89e62355
#
_entry.id   cd8c4af814cd58bb9269289c89e62355
#
_cell.length_a   1.000
_cell.length_b   1.000
_cell.length_c   1.000
_cell.angle_alpha   90.00
_cell.angle_beta   90.00
_cell.angle_gamma   90.00
#
_symmetry.space_group_name_H-M   'P 1'
#
loop_
_entity.id
_entity.type
_entity.pdbx_description
1 polymer ?
#
loop_
_entity_poly.entity_id
_entity_poly.type
_entity_poly.pdbx_seq_one_letter_code
_entity_poly.pdbx_strand_id
1 'polypeptide(L)'
;MEYYIKLIRKKYGKDIGKDHRALGKLRREAERAKRALSSQHQVRVEVESLFDGVDFSEPLTRARFEELNNDLFRKTMGPVKKAMEDAGLGKNQIDEIVLVGGSTRIPKVQQLLKDYFDGKEPNKGVNPDEAVAYGAAVQGSILSGEGGDETKGTLPLQLQVMNRLRIYGCRFTN
;
A
#
# COMPACT_ATOMS: atom_id res chain seq x y z
N MET A 1 3.90 -11.75 10.43
CA MET A 1 4.83 -12.20 11.48
C MET A 1 4.18 -13.19 12.42
N GLU A 2 3.16 -12.83 13.20
CA GLU A 2 2.48 -13.72 14.16
C GLU A 2 2.04 -15.06 13.58
N TYR A 3 1.54 -15.07 12.36
CA TYR A 3 1.17 -16.29 11.64
C TYR A 3 2.35 -17.29 11.56
N TYR A 4 3.53 -16.82 11.16
CA TYR A 4 4.71 -17.66 11.05
C TYR A 4 5.25 -18.11 12.42
N ILE A 5 5.20 -17.25 13.42
CA ILE A 5 5.60 -17.63 14.79
C ILE A 5 4.72 -18.77 15.30
N LYS A 6 3.39 -18.65 15.12
CA LYS A 6 2.44 -19.72 15.46
C LYS A 6 2.66 -21.00 14.65
N LEU A 7 2.96 -20.86 13.36
CA LEU A 7 3.23 -21.99 12.48
C LEU A 7 4.51 -22.73 12.89
N ILE A 8 5.59 -21.99 13.19
CA ILE A 8 6.86 -22.56 13.64
C ILE A 8 6.67 -23.27 14.97
N ARG A 9 5.95 -22.67 15.91
CA ARG A 9 5.63 -23.31 17.18
C ARG A 9 4.85 -24.62 17.01
N LYS A 10 3.87 -24.63 16.11
CA LYS A 10 3.05 -25.81 15.82
C LYS A 10 3.86 -26.91 15.11
N LYS A 11 4.69 -26.55 14.13
CA LYS A 11 5.37 -27.52 13.24
C LYS A 11 6.68 -28.05 13.84
N TYR A 12 7.43 -27.17 14.54
CA TYR A 12 8.76 -27.50 15.05
C TYR A 12 8.83 -27.50 16.59
N GLY A 13 7.75 -27.20 17.30
CA GLY A 13 7.72 -27.11 18.76
C GLY A 13 8.56 -25.94 19.34
N LYS A 14 9.11 -25.07 18.48
CA LYS A 14 10.01 -23.99 18.86
C LYS A 14 9.28 -22.65 18.95
N ASP A 15 9.47 -21.93 20.04
CA ASP A 15 9.00 -20.55 20.18
C ASP A 15 10.14 -19.56 19.89
N ILE A 16 10.06 -18.89 18.76
CA ILE A 16 11.03 -17.86 18.34
C ILE A 16 10.63 -16.45 18.75
N GLY A 17 9.55 -16.28 19.52
CA GLY A 17 9.01 -14.97 19.89
C GLY A 17 9.97 -14.05 20.64
N LYS A 18 10.99 -14.62 21.28
CA LYS A 18 12.06 -13.88 22.00
C LYS A 18 13.40 -13.88 21.27
N ASP A 19 13.52 -14.57 20.14
CA ASP A 19 14.75 -14.61 19.35
C ASP A 19 14.77 -13.44 18.34
N HIS A 20 15.43 -12.35 18.72
CA HIS A 20 15.54 -11.15 17.90
C HIS A 20 16.22 -11.40 16.55
N ARG A 21 17.18 -12.35 16.48
CA ARG A 21 17.87 -12.70 15.24
C ARG A 21 16.94 -13.43 14.28
N ALA A 22 16.23 -14.44 14.78
CA ALA A 22 15.25 -15.18 14.00
C ALA A 22 14.11 -14.28 13.53
N LEU A 23 13.57 -13.45 14.42
CA LEU A 23 12.53 -12.47 14.09
C LEU A 23 12.98 -11.45 13.03
N GLY A 24 14.24 -11.00 13.10
CA GLY A 24 14.82 -10.09 12.11
C GLY A 24 14.94 -10.72 10.72
N LYS A 25 15.39 -11.99 10.64
CA LYS A 25 15.45 -12.75 9.40
C LYS A 25 14.03 -12.95 8.81
N LEU A 26 13.11 -13.44 9.63
CA LEU A 26 11.74 -13.72 9.23
C LEU A 26 11.01 -12.46 8.77
N ARG A 27 11.25 -11.31 9.42
CA ARG A 27 10.65 -10.02 9.03
C ARG A 27 11.08 -9.60 7.64
N ARG A 28 12.37 -9.73 7.31
CA ARG A 28 12.87 -9.38 5.97
C ARG A 28 12.22 -10.23 4.88
N GLU A 29 12.14 -11.54 5.09
CA GLU A 29 11.52 -12.43 4.11
C GLU A 29 9.99 -12.26 4.04
N ALA A 30 9.33 -11.99 5.15
CA ALA A 30 7.90 -11.66 5.15
C ALA A 30 7.60 -10.36 4.39
N GLU A 31 8.46 -9.34 4.50
CA GLU A 31 8.33 -8.10 3.74
C GLU A 31 8.60 -8.31 2.24
N ARG A 32 9.59 -9.14 1.90
CA ARG A 32 9.85 -9.54 0.51
C ARG A 32 8.64 -10.27 -0.08
N ALA A 33 8.09 -11.23 0.66
CA ALA A 33 6.90 -11.97 0.27
C ALA A 33 5.67 -11.07 0.09
N LYS A 34 5.44 -10.12 1.00
CA LYS A 34 4.37 -9.13 0.88
C LYS A 34 4.46 -8.34 -0.44
N ARG A 35 5.66 -7.88 -0.82
CA ARG A 35 5.87 -7.15 -2.08
C ARG A 35 5.63 -8.04 -3.30
N ALA A 36 6.16 -9.25 -3.29
CA ALA A 36 5.99 -10.20 -4.40
C ALA A 36 4.52 -10.59 -4.59
N LEU A 37 3.72 -10.71 -3.52
CA LEU A 37 2.29 -11.01 -3.58
C LEU A 37 1.43 -9.90 -4.21
N SER A 38 1.97 -8.71 -4.46
CA SER A 38 1.28 -7.70 -5.26
C SER A 38 1.16 -8.10 -6.73
N SER A 39 2.12 -8.85 -7.27
CA SER A 39 2.15 -9.32 -8.66
C SER A 39 1.94 -10.84 -8.79
N GLN A 40 2.33 -11.62 -7.78
CA GLN A 40 2.25 -13.09 -7.80
C GLN A 40 1.08 -13.59 -6.96
N HIS A 41 0.52 -14.75 -7.31
CA HIS A 41 -0.55 -15.38 -6.54
C HIS A 41 -0.05 -16.19 -5.35
N GLN A 42 1.20 -16.66 -5.41
CA GLN A 42 1.85 -17.44 -4.36
C GLN A 42 3.35 -17.15 -4.38
N VAL A 43 3.94 -17.14 -3.20
CA VAL A 43 5.38 -17.06 -2.99
C VAL A 43 5.79 -18.07 -1.95
N ARG A 44 7.08 -18.42 -1.92
CA ARG A 44 7.65 -19.23 -0.85
C ARG A 44 8.49 -18.34 0.05
N VAL A 45 8.22 -18.39 1.35
CA VAL A 45 9.00 -17.69 2.37
C VAL A 45 10.07 -18.66 2.86
N GLU A 46 11.32 -18.36 2.53
CA GLU A 46 12.47 -19.22 2.82
C GLU A 46 13.47 -18.46 3.69
N VAL A 47 13.88 -19.09 4.79
CA VAL A 47 14.84 -18.50 5.72
C VAL A 47 15.85 -19.57 6.12
N GLU A 48 17.08 -19.44 5.65
CA GLU A 48 18.16 -20.34 6.02
C GLU A 48 18.57 -20.15 7.47
N SER A 49 18.81 -21.27 8.17
CA SER A 49 19.24 -21.31 9.59
C SER A 49 18.42 -20.33 10.43
N LEU A 50 17.12 -20.46 10.40
CA LEU A 50 16.20 -19.55 11.11
C LEU A 50 16.38 -19.67 12.62
N PHE A 51 16.47 -20.90 13.14
CA PHE A 51 16.74 -21.23 14.54
C PHE A 51 17.47 -22.57 14.64
N ASP A 52 18.40 -22.71 15.54
CA ASP A 52 19.17 -23.96 15.84
C ASP A 52 19.70 -24.64 14.57
N GLY A 53 20.09 -23.90 13.54
CA GLY A 53 20.56 -24.43 12.25
C GLY A 53 19.45 -24.98 11.34
N VAL A 54 18.19 -24.85 11.72
CA VAL A 54 17.03 -25.34 10.94
C VAL A 54 16.59 -24.30 9.92
N ASP A 55 16.42 -24.74 8.68
CA ASP A 55 15.84 -23.94 7.60
C ASP A 55 14.32 -23.91 7.71
N PHE A 56 13.75 -22.77 7.40
CA PHE A 56 12.31 -22.58 7.33
C PHE A 56 11.90 -22.31 5.88
N SER A 57 10.94 -23.06 5.37
CA SER A 57 10.41 -22.88 4.02
C SER A 57 8.91 -23.17 4.00
N GLU A 58 8.10 -22.13 3.75
CA GLU A 58 6.64 -22.27 3.72
C GLU A 58 6.02 -21.45 2.59
N PRO A 59 5.04 -21.98 1.87
CA PRO A 59 4.30 -21.25 0.88
C PRO A 59 3.34 -20.25 1.53
N LEU A 60 3.19 -19.08 0.89
CA LEU A 60 2.19 -18.09 1.24
C LEU A 60 1.43 -17.69 -0.02
N THR A 61 0.12 -17.89 -0.02
CA THR A 61 -0.75 -17.44 -1.12
C THR A 61 -1.23 -16.00 -0.85
N ARG A 62 -1.54 -15.27 -1.93
CA ARG A 62 -2.16 -13.95 -1.83
C ARG A 62 -3.47 -14.02 -1.03
N ALA A 63 -4.31 -15.00 -1.28
CA ALA A 63 -5.57 -15.18 -0.54
C ALA A 63 -5.33 -15.31 0.97
N ARG A 64 -4.32 -16.10 1.37
CA ARG A 64 -3.97 -16.25 2.78
C ARG A 64 -3.40 -14.98 3.39
N PHE A 65 -2.58 -14.24 2.64
CA PHE A 65 -2.08 -12.94 3.04
C PHE A 65 -3.22 -11.93 3.26
N GLU A 66 -4.17 -11.88 2.34
CA GLU A 66 -5.34 -10.99 2.43
C GLU A 66 -6.26 -11.36 3.60
N GLU A 67 -6.50 -12.65 3.83
CA GLU A 67 -7.27 -13.13 4.98
C GLU A 67 -6.62 -12.71 6.31
N LEU A 68 -5.31 -12.91 6.46
CA LEU A 68 -4.55 -12.56 7.66
C LEU A 68 -4.51 -11.07 7.97
N ASN A 69 -4.76 -10.21 6.99
CA ASN A 69 -4.67 -8.75 7.11
C ASN A 69 -6.00 -8.04 6.75
N ASN A 70 -7.09 -8.78 6.65
CA ASN A 70 -8.38 -8.25 6.18
C ASN A 70 -8.90 -7.09 7.05
N ASP A 71 -8.71 -7.17 8.36
CA ASP A 71 -9.07 -6.10 9.30
C ASP A 71 -8.28 -4.82 9.05
N LEU A 72 -6.98 -4.93 8.75
CA LEU A 72 -6.11 -3.81 8.40
C LEU A 72 -6.55 -3.18 7.08
N PHE A 73 -6.83 -3.98 6.06
CA PHE A 73 -7.31 -3.47 4.78
C PHE A 73 -8.64 -2.75 4.90
N ARG A 74 -9.59 -3.27 5.67
CA ARG A 74 -10.85 -2.59 5.92
C ARG A 74 -10.69 -1.26 6.67
N LYS A 75 -9.75 -1.18 7.60
CA LYS A 75 -9.45 0.07 8.33
C LYS A 75 -8.93 1.18 7.41
N THR A 76 -8.29 0.84 6.29
CA THR A 76 -7.82 1.86 5.32
C THR A 76 -8.96 2.66 4.69
N MET A 77 -10.16 2.11 4.66
CA MET A 77 -11.34 2.79 4.12
C MET A 77 -11.93 3.86 5.05
N GLY A 78 -11.56 3.83 6.33
CA GLY A 78 -12.01 4.83 7.31
C GLY A 78 -11.65 6.26 6.91
N PRO A 79 -10.36 6.57 6.72
CA PRO A 79 -9.92 7.89 6.24
C PRO A 79 -10.52 8.31 4.90
N VAL A 80 -10.72 7.35 3.97
CA VAL A 80 -11.37 7.64 2.67
C VAL A 80 -12.79 8.13 2.86
N LYS A 81 -13.60 7.40 3.66
CA LYS A 81 -14.97 7.79 3.97
C LYS A 81 -15.04 9.14 4.66
N LYS A 82 -14.18 9.33 5.67
CA LYS A 82 -14.13 10.60 6.40
C LYS A 82 -13.79 11.77 5.48
N ALA A 83 -12.81 11.60 4.59
CA ALA A 83 -12.46 12.66 3.64
C ALA A 83 -13.61 13.01 2.69
N MET A 84 -14.42 12.03 2.27
CA MET A 84 -15.63 12.25 1.48
C MET A 84 -16.71 13.01 2.27
N GLU A 85 -16.91 12.62 3.53
CA GLU A 85 -17.84 13.30 4.44
C GLU A 85 -17.42 14.75 4.69
N ASP A 86 -16.15 14.97 5.04
CA ASP A 86 -15.61 16.31 5.33
C ASP A 86 -15.70 17.24 4.10
N ALA A 87 -15.57 16.68 2.89
CA ALA A 87 -15.71 17.43 1.64
C ALA A 87 -17.17 17.65 1.21
N GLY A 88 -18.11 16.96 1.81
CA GLY A 88 -19.54 16.99 1.40
C GLY A 88 -19.77 16.47 -0.03
N LEU A 89 -18.88 15.58 -0.54
CA LEU A 89 -18.94 15.07 -1.89
C LEU A 89 -19.52 13.66 -1.96
N GLY A 90 -20.37 13.43 -2.95
CA GLY A 90 -20.82 12.10 -3.34
C GLY A 90 -19.75 11.36 -4.15
N LYS A 91 -19.79 10.02 -4.15
CA LYS A 91 -18.84 9.17 -4.87
C LYS A 91 -18.80 9.44 -6.38
N ASN A 92 -19.93 9.79 -6.95
CA ASN A 92 -20.11 10.13 -8.37
C ASN A 92 -19.52 11.48 -8.76
N GLN A 93 -19.19 12.33 -7.77
CA GLN A 93 -18.57 13.63 -7.98
C GLN A 93 -17.02 13.56 -7.99
N ILE A 94 -16.46 12.37 -7.79
CA ILE A 94 -15.02 12.15 -7.89
C ILE A 94 -14.67 11.79 -9.32
N ASP A 95 -13.89 12.63 -9.99
CA ASP A 95 -13.46 12.42 -11.37
C ASP A 95 -12.39 11.34 -11.46
N GLU A 96 -11.35 11.42 -10.64
CA GLU A 96 -10.21 10.52 -10.66
C GLU A 96 -9.78 10.05 -9.26
N ILE A 97 -9.29 8.82 -9.21
CA ILE A 97 -8.66 8.22 -8.02
C ILE A 97 -7.17 8.05 -8.35
N VAL A 98 -6.32 8.82 -7.66
CA VAL A 98 -4.86 8.73 -7.81
C VAL A 98 -4.27 8.03 -6.61
N LEU A 99 -3.56 6.94 -6.84
CA LEU A 99 -2.91 6.14 -5.81
C LEU A 99 -1.50 6.66 -5.53
N VAL A 100 -1.16 6.83 -4.25
CA VAL A 100 0.14 7.34 -3.80
C VAL A 100 0.69 6.44 -2.70
N GLY A 101 1.97 6.04 -2.85
CA GLY A 101 2.69 5.18 -1.91
C GLY A 101 2.60 3.70 -2.23
N GLY A 102 3.66 2.95 -1.89
CA GLY A 102 3.85 1.55 -2.28
C GLY A 102 2.77 0.58 -1.77
N SER A 103 2.12 0.87 -0.64
CA SER A 103 1.04 0.01 -0.12
C SER A 103 -0.21 0.01 -0.99
N THR A 104 -0.40 1.00 -1.85
CA THR A 104 -1.50 1.04 -2.82
C THR A 104 -1.35 0.03 -3.96
N ARG A 105 -0.17 -0.58 -4.09
CA ARG A 105 0.06 -1.69 -5.04
C ARG A 105 -0.59 -3.00 -4.60
N ILE A 106 -1.05 -3.11 -3.36
CA ILE A 106 -1.71 -4.31 -2.85
C ILE A 106 -3.07 -4.45 -3.53
N PRO A 107 -3.34 -5.56 -4.25
CA PRO A 107 -4.57 -5.73 -5.03
C PRO A 107 -5.85 -5.56 -4.20
N LYS A 108 -5.83 -6.03 -2.95
CA LYS A 108 -6.99 -5.89 -2.05
C LYS A 108 -7.32 -4.44 -1.73
N VAL A 109 -6.33 -3.57 -1.59
CA VAL A 109 -6.54 -2.13 -1.36
C VAL A 109 -7.19 -1.48 -2.58
N GLN A 110 -6.69 -1.81 -3.78
CA GLN A 110 -7.27 -1.32 -5.03
C GLN A 110 -8.71 -1.80 -5.22
N GLN A 111 -8.97 -3.08 -4.91
CA GLN A 111 -10.32 -3.65 -4.97
C GLN A 111 -11.30 -2.93 -4.03
N LEU A 112 -10.89 -2.68 -2.77
CA LEU A 112 -11.74 -1.96 -1.81
C LEU A 112 -12.07 -0.53 -2.26
N LEU A 113 -11.12 0.17 -2.88
CA LEU A 113 -11.37 1.50 -3.45
C LEU A 113 -12.32 1.42 -4.64
N LYS A 114 -12.08 0.50 -5.56
CA LYS A 114 -12.96 0.28 -6.71
C LYS A 114 -14.39 -0.05 -6.27
N ASP A 115 -14.56 -0.96 -5.30
CA ASP A 115 -15.87 -1.32 -4.76
C ASP A 115 -16.55 -0.12 -4.09
N TYR A 116 -15.79 0.71 -3.36
CA TYR A 116 -16.33 1.90 -2.71
C TYR A 116 -16.79 2.96 -3.70
N PHE A 117 -16.07 3.16 -4.80
CA PHE A 117 -16.38 4.13 -5.85
C PHE A 117 -17.16 3.51 -7.02
N ASP A 118 -18.01 2.52 -6.74
CA ASP A 118 -18.99 1.93 -7.66
C ASP A 118 -18.35 1.43 -8.97
N GLY A 119 -17.17 0.82 -8.87
CA GLY A 119 -16.44 0.23 -10.00
C GLY A 119 -15.44 1.16 -10.68
N LYS A 120 -15.28 2.41 -10.23
CA LYS A 120 -14.30 3.34 -10.82
C LYS A 120 -12.87 2.83 -10.61
N GLU A 121 -12.13 2.69 -11.71
CA GLU A 121 -10.72 2.26 -11.67
C GLU A 121 -9.82 3.40 -11.21
N PRO A 122 -8.84 3.13 -10.34
CA PRO A 122 -7.78 4.08 -10.06
C PRO A 122 -6.96 4.40 -11.30
N ASN A 123 -6.47 5.64 -11.39
CA ASN A 123 -5.59 6.09 -12.47
C ASN A 123 -4.29 5.26 -12.46
N LYS A 124 -3.93 4.70 -13.63
CA LYS A 124 -2.75 3.85 -13.83
C LYS A 124 -1.56 4.60 -14.46
N GLY A 125 -1.77 5.84 -14.87
CA GLY A 125 -0.75 6.65 -15.56
C GLY A 125 0.32 7.21 -14.64
N VAL A 126 0.11 7.17 -13.31
CA VAL A 126 1.05 7.71 -12.32
C VAL A 126 1.66 6.56 -11.51
N ASN A 127 2.99 6.51 -11.43
CA ASN A 127 3.68 5.58 -10.55
C ASN A 127 3.45 5.98 -9.08
N PRO A 128 2.81 5.13 -8.25
CA PRO A 128 2.48 5.48 -6.87
C PRO A 128 3.68 5.85 -5.99
N ASP A 129 4.87 5.31 -6.29
CA ASP A 129 6.09 5.58 -5.51
C ASP A 129 6.72 6.94 -5.89
N GLU A 130 6.48 7.42 -7.10
CA GLU A 130 7.06 8.63 -7.68
C GLU A 130 6.08 9.82 -7.74
N ALA A 131 4.80 9.57 -7.50
CA ALA A 131 3.72 10.55 -7.66
C ALA A 131 3.98 11.87 -6.93
N VAL A 132 4.54 11.81 -5.71
CA VAL A 132 4.84 13.01 -4.90
C VAL A 132 5.98 13.80 -5.53
N ALA A 133 7.06 13.13 -5.94
CA ALA A 133 8.22 13.77 -6.56
C ALA A 133 7.84 14.41 -7.91
N TYR A 134 7.06 13.69 -8.72
CA TYR A 134 6.54 14.22 -9.98
C TYR A 134 5.66 15.47 -9.75
N GLY A 135 4.71 15.38 -8.83
CA GLY A 135 3.86 16.52 -8.49
C GLY A 135 4.64 17.73 -7.96
N ALA A 136 5.68 17.49 -7.17
CA ALA A 136 6.57 18.56 -6.69
C ALA A 136 7.36 19.22 -7.84
N ALA A 137 7.85 18.41 -8.80
CA ALA A 137 8.55 18.92 -9.98
C ALA A 137 7.63 19.79 -10.86
N VAL A 138 6.41 19.31 -11.11
CA VAL A 138 5.39 20.07 -11.87
C VAL A 138 5.06 21.39 -11.16
N GLN A 139 4.85 21.36 -9.85
CA GLN A 139 4.56 22.56 -9.07
C GLN A 139 5.75 23.53 -9.06
N GLY A 140 6.98 23.01 -8.95
CA GLY A 140 8.21 23.82 -9.06
C GLY A 140 8.31 24.53 -10.40
N SER A 141 8.05 23.83 -11.49
CA SER A 141 8.03 24.37 -12.85
C SER A 141 6.97 25.49 -13.03
N ILE A 142 5.79 25.32 -12.44
CA ILE A 142 4.74 26.35 -12.44
C ILE A 142 5.19 27.60 -11.69
N LEU A 143 5.79 27.43 -10.51
CA LEU A 143 6.21 28.54 -9.66
C LEU A 143 7.42 29.29 -10.20
N SER A 144 8.37 28.60 -10.88
CA SER A 144 9.54 29.24 -11.51
C SER A 144 9.19 29.95 -12.81
N GLY A 145 8.02 29.67 -13.40
CA GLY A 145 7.65 30.18 -14.71
C GLY A 145 8.41 29.55 -15.89
N GLU A 146 9.22 28.52 -15.61
CA GLU A 146 10.00 27.78 -16.61
C GLU A 146 9.23 26.61 -17.25
N GLY A 147 7.98 26.43 -16.84
CA GLY A 147 7.10 25.39 -17.39
C GLY A 147 6.78 25.65 -18.86
N GLY A 148 6.79 24.57 -19.67
CA GLY A 148 6.39 24.63 -21.06
C GLY A 148 4.89 24.93 -21.24
N ASP A 149 4.40 24.88 -22.48
CA ASP A 149 3.00 25.19 -22.80
C ASP A 149 1.99 24.34 -22.05
N GLU A 150 2.35 23.11 -21.67
CA GLU A 150 1.52 22.20 -20.88
C GLU A 150 1.26 22.69 -19.44
N THR A 151 2.11 23.57 -18.90
CA THR A 151 1.93 24.14 -17.56
C THR A 151 1.38 25.57 -17.58
N LYS A 152 1.32 26.19 -18.77
CA LYS A 152 0.73 27.51 -18.93
C LYS A 152 -0.77 27.47 -18.64
N GLY A 153 -1.19 28.33 -17.72
CA GLY A 153 -2.58 28.37 -17.27
C GLY A 153 -2.95 27.39 -16.16
N THR A 154 -2.02 26.55 -15.71
CA THR A 154 -2.24 25.70 -14.53
C THR A 154 -2.11 26.56 -13.27
N LEU A 155 -3.19 26.63 -12.49
CA LEU A 155 -3.20 27.38 -11.24
C LEU A 155 -2.28 26.72 -10.18
N PRO A 156 -1.57 27.55 -9.36
CA PRO A 156 -0.84 27.02 -8.22
C PRO A 156 -1.70 26.13 -7.31
N LEU A 157 -1.10 25.12 -6.71
CA LEU A 157 -1.79 24.09 -5.90
C LEU A 157 -2.71 24.68 -4.82
N GLN A 158 -2.37 25.86 -4.28
CA GLN A 158 -3.17 26.56 -3.27
C GLN A 158 -4.56 26.96 -3.79
N LEU A 159 -4.72 27.16 -5.08
CA LEU A 159 -6.01 27.48 -5.71
C LEU A 159 -6.73 26.23 -6.24
N GLN A 160 -6.00 25.16 -6.52
CA GLN A 160 -6.57 23.88 -7.01
C GLN A 160 -7.10 23.00 -5.86
N VAL A 161 -6.54 23.10 -4.65
CA VAL A 161 -6.95 22.28 -3.47
C VAL A 161 -8.39 22.58 -3.04
N MET A 162 -8.93 23.74 -3.36
CA MET A 162 -10.31 24.08 -3.06
C MET A 162 -11.34 23.34 -3.92
N ASN A 163 -10.93 22.71 -5.02
CA ASN A 163 -11.85 22.07 -5.97
C ASN A 163 -11.64 20.58 -6.24
N ARG A 164 -10.63 19.90 -5.67
CA ARG A 164 -10.39 18.46 -5.92
C ARG A 164 -9.93 17.71 -4.69
N LEU A 165 -10.71 16.76 -4.25
CA LEU A 165 -10.36 15.85 -3.18
C LEU A 165 -9.23 14.91 -3.64
N ARG A 166 -8.03 15.06 -3.09
CA ARG A 166 -6.94 14.09 -3.24
C ARG A 166 -6.96 13.14 -2.06
N ILE A 167 -7.26 11.88 -2.31
CA ILE A 167 -7.19 10.83 -1.30
C ILE A 167 -5.72 10.41 -1.20
N TYR A 168 -5.04 10.84 -0.14
CA TYR A 168 -3.67 10.42 0.15
C TYR A 168 -3.66 9.00 0.68
N GLY A 169 -2.74 8.19 0.15
CA GLY A 169 -2.55 6.81 0.59
C GLY A 169 -2.26 6.71 2.08
N CYS A 170 -2.89 5.76 2.74
CA CYS A 170 -2.62 5.46 4.14
C CYS A 170 -1.16 5.03 4.34
N ARG A 171 -0.44 5.74 5.20
CA ARG A 171 0.87 5.31 5.67
C ARG A 171 0.65 4.18 6.68
N PHE A 172 0.97 2.96 6.31
CA PHE A 172 1.09 1.88 7.29
C PHE A 172 2.38 2.12 8.08
N THR A 173 2.27 2.73 9.24
CA THR A 173 3.36 2.72 10.23
C THR A 173 3.41 1.33 10.87
N ASN A 174 4.61 0.77 10.94
CA ASN A 174 4.92 -0.52 11.57
C ASN A 174 4.54 -0.55 13.06
#